data_d161ff3d593bc704bbb71552d76ea926
#
_entry.id   d161ff3d593bc704bbb71552d76ea926
#
_cell.length_a   1.000
_cell.length_b   1.000
_cell.length_c   1.000
_cell.angle_alpha   90.00
_cell.angle_beta   90.00
_cell.angle_gamma   90.00
#
_symmetry.space_group_name_H-M   'P 1'
#
loop_
_entity.id
_entity.type
_entity.pdbx_description
1 polymer ?
#
loop_
_entity_poly.entity_id
_entity_poly.type
_entity_poly.pdbx_seq_one_letter_code
_entity_poly.pdbx_strand_id
1 'polypeptide(L)'
;LVNDAISRSDFCLIPCGSGGFDVPAQRTTASVIRRLGKNGAFIITKAQARGQEAKETRIILSGLGFGSPEQQTTNLKVYKDAAICSLSVLEYDPKSKAAEEIKVLFKWLEKKIAINPLLIDLEKGVSENG
;
A
#
# COMPACT_ATOMS: atom_id res chain seq x y z
N LEU A 1 9.17 -17.45 5.71
CA LEU A 1 8.28 -17.09 4.59
C LEU A 1 8.15 -15.60 4.42
N VAL A 2 7.80 -14.87 5.50
CA VAL A 2 7.63 -13.41 5.42
C VAL A 2 8.96 -12.72 5.09
N ASN A 3 10.06 -13.14 5.71
CA ASN A 3 11.39 -12.60 5.44
C ASN A 3 11.81 -12.83 3.98
N ASP A 4 11.51 -13.99 3.43
CA ASP A 4 11.79 -14.31 2.03
C ASP A 4 11.00 -13.40 1.09
N ALA A 5 9.71 -13.20 1.36
CA ALA A 5 8.87 -12.33 0.56
C ALA A 5 9.39 -10.89 0.58
N ILE A 6 9.74 -10.39 1.76
CA ILE A 6 10.30 -9.03 1.90
C ILE A 6 11.62 -8.92 1.14
N SER A 7 12.51 -9.90 1.25
CA SER A 7 13.81 -9.88 0.59
C SER A 7 13.72 -9.82 -0.92
N ARG A 8 12.67 -10.40 -1.50
CA ARG A 8 12.44 -10.45 -2.95
C ARG A 8 11.60 -9.31 -3.49
N SER A 9 11.07 -8.46 -2.61
CA SER A 9 10.22 -7.35 -3.02
C SER A 9 11.02 -6.10 -3.35
N ASP A 10 10.46 -5.24 -4.16
CA ASP A 10 11.01 -3.92 -4.46
C ASP A 10 10.45 -2.87 -3.49
N PHE A 11 9.25 -3.09 -3.00
CA PHE A 11 8.57 -2.18 -2.10
C PHE A 11 7.53 -2.97 -1.31
N CYS A 12 7.39 -2.67 -0.02
CA CYS A 12 6.47 -3.38 0.86
C CYS A 12 5.28 -2.50 1.23
N LEU A 13 4.08 -2.92 0.83
CA LEU A 13 2.86 -2.30 1.31
C LEU A 13 2.35 -3.06 2.52
N ILE A 14 2.07 -2.34 3.60
CA ILE A 14 1.62 -2.92 4.86
C ILE A 14 0.19 -2.44 5.10
N PRO A 15 -0.82 -3.27 4.84
CA PRO A 15 -2.21 -2.86 5.08
C PRO A 15 -2.52 -2.79 6.58
N CYS A 16 -3.17 -1.71 6.99
CA CYS A 16 -3.60 -1.50 8.36
C CYS A 16 -5.04 -1.00 8.38
N GLY A 17 -5.93 -1.69 9.10
CA GLY A 17 -7.27 -1.18 9.33
C GLY A 17 -7.22 0.09 10.18
N SER A 18 -8.11 1.04 9.94
CA SER A 18 -8.22 2.23 10.77
C SER A 18 -8.81 1.85 12.14
N GLY A 19 -8.18 2.33 13.22
CA GLY A 19 -8.53 1.94 14.57
C GLY A 19 -8.18 0.48 14.88
N GLY A 20 -7.99 0.15 16.15
CA GLY A 20 -7.85 -1.22 16.60
C GLY A 20 -6.69 -2.05 16.03
N PHE A 21 -5.65 -1.44 15.49
CA PHE A 21 -4.47 -2.16 15.03
C PHE A 21 -3.43 -2.25 16.15
N ASP A 22 -2.61 -3.30 16.08
CA ASP A 22 -1.55 -3.57 17.06
C ASP A 22 -0.30 -2.77 16.71
N VAL A 23 -0.05 -1.67 17.41
CA VAL A 23 1.11 -0.80 17.18
C VAL A 23 2.43 -1.56 17.35
N PRO A 24 2.65 -2.34 18.43
CA PRO A 24 3.87 -3.14 18.54
C PRO A 24 4.12 -4.08 17.37
N ALA A 25 3.09 -4.76 16.86
CA ALA A 25 3.21 -5.65 15.71
C ALA A 25 3.62 -4.87 14.45
N GLN A 26 3.03 -3.70 14.23
CA GLN A 26 3.38 -2.86 13.09
C GLN A 26 4.81 -2.34 13.18
N ARG A 27 5.25 -1.98 14.38
CA ARG A 27 6.63 -1.56 14.62
C ARG A 27 7.61 -2.68 14.33
N THR A 28 7.30 -3.90 14.74
CA THR A 28 8.12 -5.09 14.46
C THR A 28 8.24 -5.33 12.96
N THR A 29 7.12 -5.25 12.24
CA THR A 29 7.10 -5.41 10.77
C THR A 29 7.98 -4.36 10.11
N ALA A 30 7.85 -3.09 10.48
CA ALA A 30 8.67 -2.01 9.93
C ALA A 30 10.16 -2.24 10.20
N SER A 31 10.51 -2.71 11.40
CA SER A 31 11.90 -3.04 11.75
C SER A 31 12.48 -4.13 10.86
N VAL A 32 11.72 -5.19 10.60
CA VAL A 32 12.16 -6.29 9.73
C VAL A 32 12.41 -5.77 8.31
N ILE A 33 11.51 -4.98 7.77
CA ILE A 33 11.63 -4.42 6.42
C ILE A 33 12.90 -3.56 6.31
N ARG A 34 13.14 -2.68 7.29
CA ARG A 34 14.34 -1.83 7.31
C ARG A 34 15.62 -2.64 7.47
N ARG A 35 15.61 -3.64 8.32
CA ARG A 35 16.77 -4.51 8.55
C ARG A 35 17.18 -5.26 7.28
N LEU A 36 16.21 -5.62 6.45
CA LEU A 36 16.45 -6.27 5.16
C LEU A 36 16.76 -5.28 4.04
N GLY A 37 16.92 -4.00 4.36
CA GLY A 37 17.31 -2.98 3.40
C GLY A 37 16.21 -2.59 2.43
N LYS A 38 14.95 -2.84 2.78
CA LYS A 38 13.80 -2.55 1.92
C LYS A 38 13.07 -1.30 2.36
N ASN A 39 12.27 -0.77 1.47
CA ASN A 39 11.40 0.36 1.73
C ASN A 39 9.94 -0.08 1.73
N GLY A 40 9.07 0.72 2.32
CA GLY A 40 7.66 0.38 2.40
C GLY A 40 6.79 1.54 2.82
N ALA A 41 5.51 1.27 2.95
CA ALA A 41 4.54 2.23 3.46
C ALA A 41 3.36 1.50 4.10
N PHE A 42 2.76 2.13 5.09
CA PHE A 42 1.52 1.67 5.69
C PHE A 42 0.34 2.22 4.89
N ILE A 43 -0.54 1.34 4.45
CA ILE A 43 -1.74 1.73 3.72
C ILE A 43 -2.95 1.48 4.60
N ILE A 44 -3.70 2.53 4.88
CA ILE A 44 -4.93 2.41 5.68
C ILE A 44 -6.00 1.73 4.83
N THR A 45 -6.57 0.67 5.36
CA THR A 45 -7.64 -0.09 4.71
C THR A 45 -8.91 -0.03 5.56
N LYS A 46 -10.05 -0.26 4.93
CA LYS A 46 -11.36 -0.26 5.59
C LYS A 46 -11.64 1.03 6.37
N ALA A 47 -11.15 2.16 5.85
CA ALA A 47 -11.36 3.44 6.48
C ALA A 47 -12.85 3.80 6.49
N GLN A 48 -13.32 4.38 7.59
CA GLN A 48 -14.69 4.86 7.67
C GLN A 48 -14.84 6.10 6.77
N ALA A 49 -15.99 6.23 6.13
CA ALA A 49 -16.26 7.35 5.23
C ALA A 49 -16.31 8.70 5.97
N ARG A 50 -16.57 8.68 7.28
CA ARG A 50 -16.66 9.87 8.12
C ARG A 50 -15.83 9.68 9.39
N GLY A 51 -15.36 10.79 9.96
CA GLY A 51 -14.63 10.81 11.22
C GLY A 51 -13.13 11.06 11.04
N GLN A 52 -12.44 11.12 12.15
CA GLN A 52 -11.02 11.46 12.23
C GLN A 52 -10.11 10.23 12.41
N GLU A 53 -10.70 9.04 12.48
CA GLU A 53 -9.99 7.82 12.84
C GLU A 53 -8.83 7.50 11.87
N ALA A 54 -9.07 7.64 10.57
CA ALA A 54 -8.02 7.39 9.58
C ALA A 54 -6.87 8.41 9.70
N LYS A 55 -7.20 9.67 9.97
CA LYS A 55 -6.20 10.72 10.19
C LYS A 55 -5.33 10.43 11.40
N GLU A 56 -5.95 10.06 12.51
CA GLU A 56 -5.26 9.72 13.76
C GLU A 56 -4.37 8.50 13.56
N THR A 57 -4.88 7.48 12.88
CA THR A 57 -4.13 6.27 12.54
C THR A 57 -2.90 6.62 11.70
N ARG A 58 -3.05 7.49 10.72
CA ARG A 58 -1.95 7.90 9.84
C ARG A 58 -0.83 8.59 10.62
N ILE A 59 -1.20 9.43 11.61
CA ILE A 59 -0.21 10.10 12.47
C ILE A 59 0.60 9.07 13.25
N ILE A 60 -0.06 8.08 13.84
CA ILE A 60 0.60 7.01 14.60
C ILE A 60 1.53 6.21 13.69
N LEU A 61 1.06 5.79 12.52
CA LEU A 61 1.84 5.00 11.57
C LEU A 61 3.07 5.75 11.08
N SER A 62 2.96 7.06 10.86
CA SER A 62 4.08 7.89 10.42
C SER A 62 5.24 7.89 11.43
N GLY A 63 4.96 7.63 12.70
CA GLY A 63 5.98 7.52 13.75
C GLY A 63 6.72 6.17 13.78
N LEU A 64 6.31 5.20 12.96
CA LEU A 64 6.88 3.85 12.99
C LEU A 64 8.06 3.65 12.01
N GLY A 65 8.46 4.71 11.30
CA GLY A 65 9.65 4.68 10.44
C GLY A 65 9.37 4.64 8.94
N PHE A 66 8.15 4.31 8.51
CA PHE A 66 7.70 4.45 7.14
C PHE A 66 6.56 5.46 7.07
N GLY A 67 6.40 6.10 5.92
CA GLY A 67 5.29 6.99 5.71
C GLY A 67 3.96 6.24 5.54
N SER A 68 2.88 6.95 5.80
CA SER A 68 1.54 6.48 5.44
C SER A 68 0.93 7.53 4.53
N PRO A 69 0.72 7.23 3.24
CA PRO A 69 0.17 8.21 2.31
C PRO A 69 -1.30 8.48 2.57
N GLU A 70 -1.82 9.52 1.93
CA GLU A 70 -3.24 9.84 1.99
C GLU A 70 -4.10 8.82 1.25
N GLN A 71 -3.51 8.12 0.29
CA GLN A 71 -4.18 7.07 -0.46
C GLN A 71 -4.56 5.93 0.49
N GLN A 72 -5.84 5.59 0.51
CA GLN A 72 -6.40 4.59 1.41
C GLN A 72 -7.58 3.89 0.74
N THR A 73 -8.00 2.76 1.30
CA THR A 73 -9.24 2.12 0.88
C THR A 73 -10.30 2.28 1.95
N THR A 74 -11.53 2.51 1.50
CA THR A 74 -12.67 2.71 2.38
C THR A 74 -13.38 1.38 2.64
N ASN A 75 -14.12 1.27 3.72
CA ASN A 75 -14.88 0.06 4.03
C ASN A 75 -16.12 -0.03 3.12
N LEU A 76 -15.92 -0.54 1.91
CA LEU A 76 -16.97 -0.67 0.89
C LEU A 76 -17.30 -2.14 0.64
N LYS A 77 -18.58 -2.43 0.52
CA LYS A 77 -19.08 -3.79 0.28
C LYS A 77 -18.52 -4.42 -1.02
N VAL A 78 -18.27 -3.59 -2.02
CA VAL A 78 -17.81 -4.06 -3.33
C VAL A 78 -16.47 -4.81 -3.25
N TYR A 79 -15.61 -4.49 -2.29
CA TYR A 79 -14.37 -5.25 -2.08
C TYR A 79 -14.64 -6.71 -1.72
N LYS A 80 -15.60 -6.95 -0.83
CA LYS A 80 -15.99 -8.31 -0.45
C LYS A 80 -16.66 -9.04 -1.61
N ASP A 81 -17.56 -8.36 -2.30
CA ASP A 81 -18.30 -8.93 -3.42
C ASP A 81 -17.34 -9.37 -4.55
N ALA A 82 -16.37 -8.53 -4.88
CA ALA A 82 -15.35 -8.86 -5.86
C ALA A 82 -14.51 -10.07 -5.42
N ALA A 83 -14.07 -10.10 -4.16
CA ALA A 83 -13.28 -11.20 -3.62
C ALA A 83 -14.03 -12.53 -3.66
N ILE A 84 -15.31 -12.53 -3.36
CA ILE A 84 -16.16 -13.74 -3.45
C ILE A 84 -16.18 -14.27 -4.88
N CYS A 85 -16.16 -13.39 -5.88
CA CYS A 85 -16.13 -13.77 -7.29
C CYS A 85 -14.71 -14.04 -7.81
N SER A 86 -13.70 -13.99 -6.96
CA SER A 86 -12.29 -14.14 -7.33
C SER A 86 -11.85 -13.12 -8.40
N LEU A 87 -12.39 -11.91 -8.30
CA LEU A 87 -12.07 -10.80 -9.22
C LEU A 87 -11.49 -9.63 -8.44
N SER A 88 -10.72 -8.79 -9.11
CA SER A 88 -10.37 -7.48 -8.58
C SER A 88 -11.58 -6.56 -8.66
N VAL A 89 -11.58 -5.47 -7.89
CA VAL A 89 -12.67 -4.49 -7.99
C VAL A 89 -12.70 -3.82 -9.37
N LEU A 90 -11.55 -3.74 -10.04
CA LEU A 90 -11.45 -3.18 -11.40
C LEU A 90 -12.15 -4.06 -12.43
N GLU A 91 -12.10 -5.38 -12.23
CA GLU A 91 -12.79 -6.35 -13.10
C GLU A 91 -14.27 -6.47 -12.74
N TYR A 92 -14.55 -6.48 -11.42
CA TYR A 92 -15.91 -6.69 -10.91
C TYR A 92 -16.82 -5.49 -11.19
N ASP A 93 -16.37 -4.29 -10.85
CA ASP A 93 -17.11 -3.05 -11.06
C ASP A 93 -16.15 -1.90 -11.32
N PRO A 94 -15.74 -1.73 -12.61
CA PRO A 94 -14.72 -0.72 -12.96
C PRO A 94 -15.17 0.73 -12.74
N LYS A 95 -16.47 0.98 -12.55
CA LYS A 95 -17.01 2.32 -12.29
C LYS A 95 -17.23 2.60 -10.81
N SER A 96 -16.92 1.64 -9.94
CA SER A 96 -17.13 1.79 -8.50
C SER A 96 -16.12 2.76 -7.89
N LYS A 97 -16.48 3.29 -6.72
CA LYS A 97 -15.57 4.09 -5.90
C LYS A 97 -14.34 3.25 -5.50
N ALA A 98 -14.54 1.96 -5.21
CA ALA A 98 -13.45 1.07 -4.87
C ALA A 98 -12.43 0.95 -6.01
N ALA A 99 -12.89 0.80 -7.25
CA ALA A 99 -12.02 0.76 -8.42
C ALA A 99 -11.19 2.04 -8.53
N GLU A 100 -11.80 3.19 -8.28
CA GLU A 100 -11.10 4.48 -8.30
C GLU A 100 -10.05 4.55 -7.18
N GLU A 101 -10.37 4.11 -5.97
CA GLU A 101 -9.42 4.07 -4.86
C GLU A 101 -8.19 3.23 -5.20
N ILE A 102 -8.38 2.07 -5.80
CA ILE A 102 -7.29 1.18 -6.20
C ILE A 102 -6.44 1.81 -7.31
N LYS A 103 -7.06 2.46 -8.29
CA LYS A 103 -6.32 3.17 -9.35
C LYS A 103 -5.43 4.27 -8.77
N VAL A 104 -5.96 5.06 -7.85
CA VAL A 104 -5.22 6.15 -7.21
C VAL A 104 -4.05 5.59 -6.39
N LEU A 105 -4.29 4.53 -5.63
CA LEU A 105 -3.24 3.86 -4.85
C LEU A 105 -2.15 3.30 -5.76
N PHE A 106 -2.53 2.67 -6.86
CA PHE A 106 -1.59 2.09 -7.82
C PHE A 106 -0.70 3.15 -8.47
N LYS A 107 -1.28 4.30 -8.83
CA LYS A 107 -0.50 5.43 -9.37
C LYS A 107 0.51 5.95 -8.37
N TRP A 108 0.12 6.05 -7.11
CA TRP A 108 1.03 6.44 -6.05
C TRP A 108 2.19 5.44 -5.92
N LEU A 109 1.87 4.15 -5.94
CA LEU A 109 2.86 3.08 -5.85
C LEU A 109 3.83 3.11 -7.03
N GLU A 110 3.34 3.31 -8.24
CA GLU A 110 4.18 3.43 -9.44
C GLU A 110 5.21 4.53 -9.29
N LYS A 111 4.79 5.69 -8.78
CA LYS A 111 5.70 6.81 -8.54
C LYS A 111 6.77 6.47 -7.50
N LYS A 112 6.41 5.73 -6.46
CA LYS A 112 7.36 5.33 -5.42
C LYS A 112 8.40 4.36 -5.96
N ILE A 113 8.00 3.42 -6.77
CA ILE A 113 8.90 2.45 -7.40
C ILE A 113 9.78 3.15 -8.46
N ALA A 114 9.21 4.04 -9.25
CA ALA A 114 9.93 4.79 -10.28
C ALA A 114 10.99 5.75 -9.71
N ILE A 115 10.86 6.16 -8.45
CA ILE A 115 11.87 7.00 -7.78
C ILE A 115 13.12 6.19 -7.42
N ASN A 116 13.06 4.86 -7.44
CA ASN A 116 14.24 4.01 -7.23
C ASN A 116 15.22 4.24 -8.39
N PRO A 117 16.46 4.74 -8.12
CA PRO A 117 17.41 5.07 -9.18
C PRO A 117 17.73 3.91 -10.13
N LEU A 118 17.76 2.68 -9.63
CA LEU A 118 18.02 1.49 -10.43
C LEU A 118 16.94 1.25 -11.47
N LEU A 119 15.68 1.42 -11.09
CA LEU A 119 14.56 1.24 -12.00
C LEU A 119 14.53 2.34 -13.07
N ILE A 120 14.82 3.57 -12.69
CA ILE A 120 14.92 4.69 -13.64
C ILE A 120 16.00 4.42 -14.68
N ASP A 121 17.17 3.96 -14.25
CA ASP A 121 18.29 3.65 -15.15
C ASP A 121 17.94 2.51 -16.10
N LEU A 122 17.25 1.48 -15.63
CA LEU A 122 16.79 0.37 -16.46
C LEU A 122 15.76 0.83 -17.49
N GLU A 123 14.82 1.66 -17.12
CA GLU A 123 13.82 2.23 -18.04
C GLU A 123 14.48 3.09 -19.10
N LYS A 124 15.44 3.93 -18.73
CA LYS A 124 16.20 4.76 -19.68
C LYS A 124 16.97 3.88 -20.65
N GLY A 125 17.63 2.83 -20.18
CA GLY A 125 18.34 1.87 -21.03
C GLY A 125 17.43 1.21 -22.06
N VAL A 126 16.23 0.79 -21.64
CA VAL A 126 15.23 0.21 -22.53
C VAL A 126 14.71 1.23 -23.53
N SER A 127 14.45 2.46 -23.11
CA SER A 127 13.99 3.54 -24.00
C SER A 127 15.01 3.91 -25.05
N GLU A 128 16.30 3.96 -24.70
CA GLU A 128 17.39 4.29 -25.60
C GLU A 128 17.63 3.19 -26.67
N ASN A 129 17.33 1.97 -26.33
CA ASN A 129 17.54 0.79 -27.20
C ASN A 129 16.30 0.39 -27.97
N GLY A 130 15.17 1.01 -27.69
CA GLY A 130 13.91 0.75 -28.36
C GLY A 130 13.57 1.80 -29.36
#